data_46560b684b2a01f96e963945210686f6
#
_entry.id   46560b684b2a01f96e963945210686f6
#
_cell.length_a   1.000
_cell.length_b   1.000
_cell.length_c   1.000
_cell.angle_alpha   90.00
_cell.angle_beta   90.00
_cell.angle_gamma   90.00
#
_symmetry.space_group_name_H-M   'P 1'
#
loop_
_entity.id
_entity.type
_entity.pdbx_description
1 polymer ?
#
loop_
_entity_poly.entity_id
_entity_poly.type
_entity_poly.pdbx_seq_one_letter_code
_entity_poly.pdbx_strand_id
1 'polypeptide(L)'
;MRVVETKRDSILEPCSLDLFNYQIDPYAGCAHHCVYCYTQNGSPVDWKTEVGLSPGLVEKLEAELENIEPQTVYMGMNTDPYQPAEREAQQSRRVLEILGRRGFSICILTKSDLVLRDVDLLGRMPGSSVGFSVAFARDDLRKVFEPDTIPVEARMETLARLEEAGIETYALINPVIPFITEVGAVMDLLSPHTRTIWVYPLQMASRDDPNWGAMREVLERAFPEALGEIERAAFARKDTYWLNLREELMAAAPHLPVRLEIRL
;
A
#
# COMPACT_ATOMS: atom_id res chain seq x y z
N MET A 1 -13.12 -10.36 11.08
CA MET A 1 -12.75 -9.07 11.72
C MET A 1 -13.98 -8.45 12.35
N ARG A 2 -13.87 -7.97 13.57
CA ARG A 2 -14.90 -7.19 14.25
C ARG A 2 -14.75 -5.72 13.87
N VAL A 3 -15.83 -5.06 13.49
CA VAL A 3 -15.84 -3.63 13.25
C VAL A 3 -16.08 -2.90 14.58
N VAL A 4 -15.21 -1.94 14.92
CA VAL A 4 -15.30 -1.13 16.14
C VAL A 4 -15.23 0.36 15.80
N GLU A 5 -15.76 1.20 16.66
CA GLU A 5 -15.61 2.66 16.52
C GLU A 5 -14.26 3.11 17.09
N THR A 6 -13.55 3.97 16.34
CA THR A 6 -12.31 4.59 16.77
C THR A 6 -12.42 6.10 16.70
N LYS A 7 -12.03 6.79 17.78
CA LYS A 7 -11.94 8.26 17.74
C LYS A 7 -10.69 8.66 16.96
N ARG A 8 -10.87 9.59 16.04
CA ARG A 8 -9.79 10.30 15.35
C ARG A 8 -10.00 11.79 15.55
N ASP A 9 -8.93 12.50 15.83
CA ASP A 9 -8.99 13.97 15.99
C ASP A 9 -9.11 14.64 14.62
N SER A 10 -8.44 14.10 13.60
CA SER A 10 -8.49 14.54 12.21
C SER A 10 -8.67 13.37 11.25
N ILE A 11 -9.29 13.61 10.11
CA ILE A 11 -9.41 12.68 8.98
C ILE A 11 -8.36 13.01 7.91
N LEU A 12 -8.15 14.31 7.66
CA LEU A 12 -7.15 14.81 6.72
C LEU A 12 -5.85 15.11 7.48
N GLU A 13 -4.93 14.17 7.46
CA GLU A 13 -3.65 14.24 8.19
C GLU A 13 -2.52 14.74 7.28
N PRO A 14 -1.47 15.38 7.83
CA PRO A 14 -0.24 15.65 7.06
C PRO A 14 0.33 14.35 6.48
N CYS A 15 0.70 14.37 5.21
CA CYS A 15 1.29 13.20 4.56
C CYS A 15 2.77 13.06 4.90
N SER A 16 3.22 11.83 5.15
CA SER A 16 4.65 11.54 5.38
C SER A 16 5.46 11.42 4.08
N LEU A 17 4.80 11.42 2.91
CA LEU A 17 5.46 11.43 1.60
C LEU A 17 5.62 12.87 1.13
N ASP A 18 6.83 13.25 0.72
CA ASP A 18 7.15 14.61 0.23
C ASP A 18 6.34 15.04 -1.01
N LEU A 19 5.70 14.09 -1.69
CA LEU A 19 4.90 14.34 -2.90
C LEU A 19 3.50 14.88 -2.60
N PHE A 20 3.00 14.75 -1.38
CA PHE A 20 1.64 15.09 -0.99
C PHE A 20 1.64 15.87 0.32
N ASN A 21 0.80 16.90 0.43
CA ASN A 21 0.64 17.63 1.68
C ASN A 21 -0.24 16.86 2.68
N TYR A 22 -1.21 16.11 2.18
CA TYR A 22 -2.21 15.43 3.00
C TYR A 22 -2.39 13.97 2.63
N GLN A 23 -2.78 13.20 3.64
CA GLN A 23 -3.22 11.81 3.51
C GLN A 23 -4.54 11.57 4.24
N ILE A 24 -5.26 10.55 3.80
CA ILE A 24 -6.47 10.03 4.45
C ILE A 24 -6.34 8.52 4.59
N ASP A 25 -6.55 8.00 5.79
CA ASP A 25 -6.72 6.59 6.07
C ASP A 25 -8.17 6.36 6.54
N PRO A 26 -9.07 5.81 5.71
CA PRO A 26 -10.49 5.67 6.06
C PRO A 26 -10.77 4.73 7.23
N TYR A 27 -9.80 3.89 7.56
CA TYR A 27 -9.88 2.85 8.58
C TYR A 27 -8.69 2.93 9.54
N ALA A 28 -8.86 2.31 10.72
CA ALA A 28 -7.77 1.94 11.61
C ALA A 28 -7.63 0.41 11.63
N GLY A 29 -6.39 -0.09 11.53
CA GLY A 29 -6.14 -1.52 11.32
C GLY A 29 -6.42 -1.95 9.87
N CYS A 30 -6.07 -3.19 9.53
CA CYS A 30 -6.20 -3.71 8.18
C CYS A 30 -6.40 -5.23 8.18
N ALA A 31 -7.46 -5.70 7.54
CA ALA A 31 -7.81 -7.12 7.47
C ALA A 31 -6.97 -7.92 6.46
N HIS A 32 -5.97 -7.34 5.83
CA HIS A 32 -5.03 -8.05 4.95
C HIS A 32 -3.91 -8.76 5.71
N HIS A 33 -3.68 -8.42 6.99
CA HIS A 33 -2.74 -9.05 7.91
C HIS A 33 -1.34 -9.32 7.32
N CYS A 34 -0.84 -8.41 6.48
CA CYS A 34 0.52 -8.53 5.95
C CYS A 34 1.52 -8.59 7.11
N VAL A 35 2.32 -9.66 7.17
CA VAL A 35 3.18 -9.93 8.35
C VAL A 35 4.26 -8.88 8.57
N TYR A 36 4.68 -8.20 7.51
CA TYR A 36 5.69 -7.15 7.54
C TYR A 36 5.13 -5.75 7.83
N CYS A 37 3.80 -5.59 7.93
CA CYS A 37 3.17 -4.28 7.96
C CYS A 37 3.54 -3.50 9.22
N TYR A 38 4.13 -2.32 9.04
CA TYR A 38 4.58 -1.46 10.15
C TYR A 38 3.42 -0.88 10.97
N THR A 39 2.24 -0.79 10.38
CA THR A 39 1.09 -0.19 11.06
C THR A 39 0.56 -1.03 12.22
N GLN A 40 0.90 -2.31 12.29
CA GLN A 40 0.59 -3.13 13.46
C GLN A 40 1.34 -2.68 14.72
N ASN A 41 2.50 -2.00 14.58
CA ASN A 41 3.31 -1.57 15.72
C ASN A 41 2.65 -0.47 16.56
N GLY A 42 1.73 0.29 16.00
CA GLY A 42 1.00 1.37 16.68
C GLY A 42 -0.50 1.36 16.38
N SER A 43 -1.05 0.21 16.03
CA SER A 43 -2.48 0.10 15.72
C SER A 43 -3.34 0.51 16.91
N PRO A 44 -4.33 1.42 16.74
CA PRO A 44 -5.25 1.81 17.80
C PRO A 44 -6.35 0.77 18.07
N VAL A 45 -6.35 -0.34 17.32
CA VAL A 45 -7.27 -1.48 17.46
C VAL A 45 -6.47 -2.77 17.56
N ASP A 46 -7.11 -3.85 18.02
CA ASP A 46 -6.48 -5.18 17.97
C ASP A 46 -6.26 -5.56 16.49
N TRP A 47 -4.99 -5.50 16.08
CA TRP A 47 -4.56 -5.77 14.69
C TRP A 47 -5.07 -7.11 14.14
N LYS A 48 -5.18 -8.12 14.99
CA LYS A 48 -5.55 -9.47 14.55
C LYS A 48 -7.06 -9.66 14.38
N THR A 49 -7.86 -8.88 15.09
CA THR A 49 -9.31 -9.16 15.22
C THR A 49 -10.22 -7.99 14.91
N GLU A 50 -9.70 -6.76 14.81
CA GLU A 50 -10.52 -5.56 14.70
C GLU A 50 -10.15 -4.66 13.52
N VAL A 51 -11.16 -3.97 12.99
CA VAL A 51 -11.04 -2.83 12.09
C VAL A 51 -11.83 -1.67 12.65
N GLY A 52 -11.18 -0.53 12.81
CA GLY A 52 -11.78 0.70 13.34
C GLY A 52 -12.40 1.57 12.25
N LEU A 53 -13.61 2.04 12.51
CA LEU A 53 -14.29 3.09 11.75
C LEU A 53 -14.29 4.40 12.54
N SER A 54 -14.12 5.52 11.85
CA SER A 54 -14.25 6.84 12.47
C SER A 54 -15.69 7.34 12.37
N PRO A 55 -16.44 7.44 13.50
CA PRO A 55 -17.75 8.06 13.48
C PRO A 55 -17.64 9.51 13.02
N GLY A 56 -18.60 9.97 12.19
CA GLY A 56 -18.62 11.33 11.68
C GLY A 56 -17.48 11.67 10.70
N LEU A 57 -16.93 10.64 10.00
CA LEU A 57 -15.86 10.83 9.01
C LEU A 57 -16.24 11.89 7.96
N VAL A 58 -17.48 11.84 7.46
CA VAL A 58 -17.97 12.75 6.41
C VAL A 58 -17.96 14.17 6.90
N GLU A 59 -18.62 14.43 8.04
CA GLU A 59 -18.78 15.75 8.61
C GLU A 59 -17.44 16.38 8.98
N LYS A 60 -16.53 15.57 9.53
CA LYS A 60 -15.18 16.02 9.87
C LYS A 60 -14.38 16.39 8.62
N LEU A 61 -14.35 15.51 7.63
CA LEU A 61 -13.61 15.75 6.40
C LEU A 61 -14.13 16.98 5.66
N GLU A 62 -15.45 17.17 5.60
CA GLU A 62 -16.05 18.36 4.98
C GLU A 62 -15.63 19.66 5.68
N ALA A 63 -15.60 19.67 7.02
CA ALA A 63 -15.14 20.82 7.79
C ALA A 63 -13.62 21.08 7.62
N GLU A 64 -12.79 20.03 7.63
CA GLU A 64 -11.35 20.15 7.45
C GLU A 64 -10.96 20.69 6.07
N LEU A 65 -11.76 20.41 5.04
CA LEU A 65 -11.52 20.85 3.66
C LEU A 65 -12.00 22.29 3.38
N GLU A 66 -12.69 22.98 4.30
CA GLU A 66 -13.30 24.30 4.03
C GLU A 66 -12.30 25.35 3.52
N ASN A 67 -11.08 25.35 4.08
CA ASN A 67 -10.07 26.36 3.79
C ASN A 67 -8.83 25.77 3.10
N ILE A 68 -8.97 24.59 2.49
CA ILE A 68 -7.87 23.93 1.79
C ILE A 68 -8.15 23.98 0.28
N GLU A 69 -7.20 24.52 -0.47
CA GLU A 69 -7.26 24.54 -1.93
C GLU A 69 -7.19 23.12 -2.51
N PRO A 70 -7.97 22.84 -3.57
CA PRO A 70 -7.96 21.54 -4.21
C PRO A 70 -6.56 21.09 -4.63
N GLN A 71 -6.19 19.88 -4.27
CA GLN A 71 -4.91 19.26 -4.54
C GLN A 71 -5.04 17.74 -4.50
N THR A 72 -3.96 17.03 -4.80
CA THR A 72 -3.95 15.56 -4.69
C THR A 72 -3.76 15.13 -3.24
N VAL A 73 -4.64 14.27 -2.75
CA VAL A 73 -4.57 13.66 -1.42
C VAL A 73 -4.13 12.21 -1.56
N TYR A 74 -3.24 11.73 -0.68
CA TYR A 74 -2.83 10.32 -0.65
C TYR A 74 -3.80 9.49 0.21
N MET A 75 -4.16 8.29 -0.24
CA MET A 75 -5.03 7.37 0.51
C MET A 75 -4.44 5.97 0.56
N GLY A 76 -4.34 5.42 1.78
CA GLY A 76 -3.82 4.08 2.00
C GLY A 76 -2.40 4.05 2.54
N MET A 77 -2.06 4.98 3.44
CA MET A 77 -0.76 5.01 4.13
C MET A 77 -0.68 3.96 5.24
N ASN A 78 -1.65 4.00 6.15
CA ASN A 78 -1.64 3.19 7.36
C ASN A 78 -2.68 2.05 7.36
N THR A 79 -3.49 1.95 6.31
CA THR A 79 -4.49 0.90 6.12
C THR A 79 -4.68 0.64 4.64
N ASP A 80 -5.31 -0.48 4.27
CA ASP A 80 -5.81 -0.62 2.90
C ASP A 80 -7.21 0.00 2.82
N PRO A 81 -7.43 1.03 1.98
CA PRO A 81 -8.72 1.70 1.86
C PRO A 81 -9.82 0.80 1.28
N TYR A 82 -9.44 -0.29 0.63
CA TYR A 82 -10.36 -1.26 0.03
C TYR A 82 -10.30 -2.63 0.69
N GLN A 83 -9.87 -2.70 1.93
CA GLN A 83 -9.94 -3.92 2.72
C GLN A 83 -11.38 -4.47 2.83
N PRO A 84 -11.60 -5.74 3.23
CA PRO A 84 -12.94 -6.35 3.24
C PRO A 84 -14.05 -5.55 3.93
N ALA A 85 -13.72 -4.79 4.99
CA ALA A 85 -14.70 -3.95 5.70
C ALA A 85 -15.32 -2.86 4.80
N GLU A 86 -14.62 -2.42 3.77
CA GLU A 86 -15.09 -1.38 2.83
C GLU A 86 -16.33 -1.82 2.02
N ARG A 87 -16.56 -3.12 1.84
CA ARG A 87 -17.74 -3.63 1.13
C ARG A 87 -19.06 -3.13 1.75
N GLU A 88 -19.10 -3.08 3.08
CA GLU A 88 -20.28 -2.67 3.85
C GLU A 88 -20.18 -1.24 4.35
N ALA A 89 -19.02 -0.85 4.91
CA ALA A 89 -18.84 0.43 5.56
C ALA A 89 -18.71 1.60 4.57
N GLN A 90 -18.21 1.38 3.36
CA GLN A 90 -18.07 2.36 2.26
C GLN A 90 -17.42 3.69 2.65
N GLN A 91 -16.46 3.66 3.57
CA GLN A 91 -15.79 4.88 4.02
C GLN A 91 -14.92 5.50 2.91
N SER A 92 -14.18 4.65 2.17
CA SER A 92 -13.36 5.11 1.04
C SER A 92 -14.22 5.73 -0.06
N ARG A 93 -15.35 5.11 -0.40
CA ARG A 93 -16.30 5.67 -1.37
C ARG A 93 -16.82 7.05 -0.94
N ARG A 94 -17.20 7.20 0.34
CA ARG A 94 -17.66 8.50 0.87
C ARG A 94 -16.56 9.56 0.82
N VAL A 95 -15.31 9.19 1.11
CA VAL A 95 -14.16 10.10 0.95
C VAL A 95 -14.03 10.56 -0.50
N LEU A 96 -14.10 9.65 -1.46
CA LEU A 96 -14.03 9.99 -2.89
C LEU A 96 -15.16 10.93 -3.32
N GLU A 97 -16.39 10.69 -2.85
CA GLU A 97 -17.54 11.55 -3.14
C GLU A 97 -17.34 12.99 -2.64
N ILE A 98 -16.76 13.16 -1.45
CA ILE A 98 -16.47 14.48 -0.87
C ILE A 98 -15.35 15.17 -1.66
N LEU A 99 -14.23 14.49 -1.83
CA LEU A 99 -13.06 15.02 -2.54
C LEU A 99 -13.43 15.41 -3.97
N GLY A 100 -14.14 14.55 -4.69
CA GLY A 100 -14.56 14.79 -6.07
C GLY A 100 -15.50 16.01 -6.19
N ARG A 101 -16.48 16.19 -5.27
CA ARG A 101 -17.36 17.38 -5.26
C ARG A 101 -16.59 18.66 -5.02
N ARG A 102 -15.47 18.62 -4.30
CA ARG A 102 -14.63 19.77 -3.98
C ARG A 102 -13.47 19.98 -4.95
N GLY A 103 -13.39 19.19 -6.02
CA GLY A 103 -12.36 19.32 -7.07
C GLY A 103 -10.96 18.81 -6.69
N PHE A 104 -10.84 18.04 -5.61
CA PHE A 104 -9.60 17.37 -5.24
C PHE A 104 -9.38 16.15 -6.14
N SER A 105 -8.11 15.79 -6.32
CA SER A 105 -7.69 14.50 -6.88
C SER A 105 -7.20 13.57 -5.78
N ILE A 106 -7.02 12.30 -6.12
CA ILE A 106 -6.59 11.29 -5.14
C ILE A 106 -5.52 10.37 -5.72
N CYS A 107 -4.55 10.01 -4.89
CA CYS A 107 -3.57 8.97 -5.16
C CYS A 107 -3.81 7.81 -4.20
N ILE A 108 -4.34 6.71 -4.69
CA ILE A 108 -4.73 5.55 -3.90
C ILE A 108 -3.67 4.47 -3.97
N LEU A 109 -3.35 3.83 -2.82
CA LEU A 109 -2.59 2.58 -2.79
C LEU A 109 -3.43 1.47 -2.16
N THR A 110 -3.55 0.34 -2.86
CA THR A 110 -4.32 -0.81 -2.39
C THR A 110 -3.73 -2.16 -2.82
N LYS A 111 -4.21 -3.24 -2.22
CA LYS A 111 -4.02 -4.64 -2.64
C LYS A 111 -5.35 -5.31 -3.03
N SER A 112 -6.43 -4.54 -3.20
CA SER A 112 -7.79 -5.07 -3.36
C SER A 112 -8.42 -4.68 -4.68
N ASP A 113 -9.07 -5.63 -5.33
CA ASP A 113 -9.87 -5.44 -6.54
C ASP A 113 -11.16 -4.64 -6.31
N LEU A 114 -11.56 -4.45 -5.06
CA LEU A 114 -12.75 -3.68 -4.68
C LEU A 114 -12.68 -2.23 -5.16
N VAL A 115 -11.50 -1.69 -5.44
CA VAL A 115 -11.32 -0.35 -6.02
C VAL A 115 -12.05 -0.17 -7.34
N LEU A 116 -12.26 -1.24 -8.10
CA LEU A 116 -13.02 -1.22 -9.36
C LEU A 116 -14.49 -0.81 -9.18
N ARG A 117 -15.06 -0.95 -7.97
CA ARG A 117 -16.40 -0.44 -7.65
C ARG A 117 -16.51 1.07 -7.85
N ASP A 118 -15.43 1.80 -7.61
CA ASP A 118 -15.39 3.26 -7.55
C ASP A 118 -14.78 3.94 -8.80
N VAL A 119 -14.60 3.17 -9.89
CA VAL A 119 -14.12 3.69 -11.18
C VAL A 119 -15.01 4.84 -11.70
N ASP A 120 -16.31 4.80 -11.40
CA ASP A 120 -17.26 5.86 -11.77
C ASP A 120 -16.94 7.22 -11.10
N LEU A 121 -16.42 7.21 -9.88
CA LEU A 121 -15.96 8.40 -9.16
C LEU A 121 -14.59 8.83 -9.63
N LEU A 122 -13.64 7.89 -9.70
CA LEU A 122 -12.26 8.16 -10.12
C LEU A 122 -12.19 8.76 -11.52
N GLY A 123 -12.99 8.26 -12.46
CA GLY A 123 -13.06 8.80 -13.83
C GLY A 123 -13.55 10.25 -13.92
N ARG A 124 -14.16 10.79 -12.86
CA ARG A 124 -14.61 12.18 -12.76
C ARG A 124 -13.67 13.07 -11.91
N MET A 125 -12.56 12.51 -11.43
CA MET A 125 -11.57 13.21 -10.60
C MET A 125 -10.23 13.33 -11.37
N PRO A 126 -10.07 14.34 -12.25
CA PRO A 126 -8.86 14.49 -13.05
C PRO A 126 -7.58 14.55 -12.20
N GLY A 127 -6.53 13.87 -12.64
CA GLY A 127 -5.27 13.77 -11.90
C GLY A 127 -5.26 12.73 -10.78
N SER A 128 -6.34 11.95 -10.65
CA SER A 128 -6.36 10.81 -9.74
C SER A 128 -5.63 9.61 -10.30
N SER A 129 -5.03 8.82 -9.42
CA SER A 129 -4.29 7.60 -9.78
C SER A 129 -4.54 6.50 -8.76
N VAL A 130 -4.42 5.25 -9.22
CA VAL A 130 -4.54 4.06 -8.38
C VAL A 130 -3.30 3.20 -8.51
N GLY A 131 -2.66 2.92 -7.38
CA GLY A 131 -1.50 2.06 -7.27
C GLY A 131 -1.81 0.72 -6.64
N PHE A 132 -1.08 -0.29 -7.10
CA PHE A 132 -1.08 -1.61 -6.46
C PHE A 132 0.24 -1.92 -5.81
N SER A 133 0.17 -2.39 -4.55
CA SER A 133 1.35 -2.95 -3.88
C SER A 133 1.47 -4.43 -4.24
N VAL A 134 2.60 -4.80 -4.85
CA VAL A 134 2.90 -6.17 -5.31
C VAL A 134 4.33 -6.51 -4.92
N ALA A 135 4.50 -7.25 -3.82
CA ALA A 135 5.82 -7.65 -3.33
C ALA A 135 6.31 -8.98 -3.92
N PHE A 136 5.43 -9.76 -4.54
CA PHE A 136 5.72 -11.13 -5.00
C PHE A 136 5.15 -11.37 -6.39
N ALA A 137 5.93 -12.03 -7.26
CA ALA A 137 5.46 -12.52 -8.56
C ALA A 137 4.65 -13.83 -8.43
N ARG A 138 4.85 -14.57 -7.34
CA ARG A 138 4.29 -15.89 -7.10
C ARG A 138 3.29 -15.86 -5.94
N ASP A 139 2.15 -16.52 -6.15
CA ASP A 139 1.05 -16.54 -5.18
C ASP A 139 1.34 -17.41 -3.94
N ASP A 140 2.23 -18.40 -4.04
CA ASP A 140 2.68 -19.17 -2.88
C ASP A 140 3.47 -18.30 -1.88
N LEU A 141 4.35 -17.42 -2.35
CA LEU A 141 5.04 -16.44 -1.53
C LEU A 141 4.07 -15.40 -0.96
N ARG A 142 3.16 -14.87 -1.82
CA ARG A 142 2.13 -13.95 -1.35
C ARG A 142 1.34 -14.54 -0.17
N LYS A 143 0.89 -15.80 -0.25
CA LYS A 143 0.14 -16.46 0.83
C LYS A 143 0.90 -16.54 2.15
N VAL A 144 2.21 -16.64 2.09
CA VAL A 144 3.07 -16.67 3.30
C VAL A 144 3.14 -15.31 3.98
N PHE A 145 3.27 -14.23 3.22
CA PHE A 145 3.52 -12.89 3.77
C PHE A 145 2.30 -11.96 3.77
N GLU A 146 1.34 -12.22 2.90
CA GLU A 146 0.11 -11.43 2.71
C GLU A 146 -1.13 -12.35 2.69
N PRO A 147 -1.42 -13.09 3.78
CA PRO A 147 -2.34 -14.23 3.77
C PRO A 147 -3.76 -13.88 3.30
N ASP A 148 -4.27 -12.73 3.71
CA ASP A 148 -5.66 -12.32 3.49
C ASP A 148 -5.84 -11.31 2.34
N THR A 149 -4.87 -11.23 1.44
CA THR A 149 -4.95 -10.41 0.22
C THR A 149 -5.41 -11.23 -0.99
N ILE A 150 -5.87 -10.55 -2.04
CA ILE A 150 -6.23 -11.20 -3.31
C ILE A 150 -5.00 -11.78 -4.02
N PRO A 151 -5.18 -12.80 -4.88
CA PRO A 151 -4.10 -13.38 -5.67
C PRO A 151 -3.35 -12.35 -6.52
N VAL A 152 -2.10 -12.65 -6.86
CA VAL A 152 -1.27 -11.77 -7.72
C VAL A 152 -1.92 -11.55 -9.08
N GLU A 153 -2.46 -12.60 -9.70
CA GLU A 153 -3.17 -12.53 -10.99
C GLU A 153 -4.35 -11.55 -10.93
N ALA A 154 -5.16 -11.61 -9.87
CA ALA A 154 -6.29 -10.69 -9.70
C ALA A 154 -5.85 -9.22 -9.54
N ARG A 155 -4.65 -8.96 -8.98
CA ARG A 155 -4.07 -7.61 -8.96
C ARG A 155 -3.71 -7.13 -10.37
N MET A 156 -3.15 -8.00 -11.20
CA MET A 156 -2.82 -7.67 -12.61
C MET A 156 -4.08 -7.40 -13.43
N GLU A 157 -5.09 -8.25 -13.29
CA GLU A 157 -6.39 -8.04 -13.93
C GLU A 157 -7.04 -6.71 -13.51
N THR A 158 -6.90 -6.36 -12.22
CA THR A 158 -7.44 -5.10 -11.70
C THR A 158 -6.71 -3.89 -12.29
N LEU A 159 -5.38 -3.93 -12.38
CA LEU A 159 -4.59 -2.88 -13.03
C LEU A 159 -4.99 -2.70 -14.50
N ALA A 160 -5.13 -3.79 -15.25
CA ALA A 160 -5.57 -3.75 -16.65
C ALA A 160 -6.95 -3.08 -16.79
N ARG A 161 -7.91 -3.45 -15.95
CA ARG A 161 -9.27 -2.87 -15.95
C ARG A 161 -9.29 -1.38 -15.58
N LEU A 162 -8.41 -0.94 -14.68
CA LEU A 162 -8.26 0.48 -14.35
C LEU A 162 -7.71 1.27 -15.56
N GLU A 163 -6.71 0.73 -16.24
CA GLU A 163 -6.18 1.35 -17.47
C GLU A 163 -7.22 1.42 -18.58
N GLU A 164 -7.98 0.32 -18.82
CA GLU A 164 -9.09 0.28 -19.78
C GLU A 164 -10.16 1.34 -19.46
N ALA A 165 -10.37 1.63 -18.18
CA ALA A 165 -11.27 2.69 -17.71
C ALA A 165 -10.66 4.11 -17.79
N GLY A 166 -9.42 4.24 -18.26
CA GLY A 166 -8.70 5.52 -18.38
C GLY A 166 -8.19 6.09 -17.06
N ILE A 167 -8.11 5.27 -16.01
CA ILE A 167 -7.52 5.66 -14.72
C ILE A 167 -6.01 5.48 -14.79
N GLU A 168 -5.26 6.49 -14.37
CA GLU A 168 -3.80 6.40 -14.28
C GLU A 168 -3.40 5.37 -13.22
N THR A 169 -2.48 4.45 -13.59
CA THR A 169 -2.01 3.38 -12.71
C THR A 169 -0.53 3.53 -12.37
N TYR A 170 -0.17 3.08 -11.17
CA TYR A 170 1.22 2.91 -10.73
C TYR A 170 1.35 1.64 -9.86
N ALA A 171 2.56 1.19 -9.63
CA ALA A 171 2.78 0.02 -8.79
C ALA A 171 3.91 0.24 -7.78
N LEU A 172 3.82 -0.45 -6.64
CA LEU A 172 4.88 -0.50 -5.64
C LEU A 172 5.35 -1.94 -5.45
N ILE A 173 6.64 -2.18 -5.62
CA ILE A 173 7.31 -3.36 -5.07
C ILE A 173 7.67 -3.01 -3.63
N ASN A 174 6.77 -3.27 -2.70
CA ASN A 174 6.87 -2.84 -1.31
C ASN A 174 6.26 -3.88 -0.35
N PRO A 175 7.11 -4.48 0.51
CA PRO A 175 8.57 -4.34 0.55
C PRO A 175 9.28 -5.32 -0.40
N VAL A 176 10.50 -4.97 -0.80
CA VAL A 176 11.47 -5.97 -1.24
C VAL A 176 11.97 -6.71 -0.01
N ILE A 177 11.70 -8.01 0.10
CA ILE A 177 12.25 -8.86 1.14
C ILE A 177 13.52 -9.51 0.59
N PRO A 178 14.72 -9.22 1.18
CA PRO A 178 15.98 -9.76 0.68
C PRO A 178 15.94 -11.27 0.48
N PHE A 179 16.49 -11.75 -0.63
CA PHE A 179 16.56 -13.18 -1.04
C PHE A 179 15.21 -13.87 -1.30
N ILE A 180 14.07 -13.19 -1.09
CA ILE A 180 12.71 -13.74 -1.29
C ILE A 180 11.97 -13.01 -2.42
N THR A 181 12.00 -11.68 -2.45
CA THR A 181 11.35 -10.91 -3.52
C THR A 181 12.17 -10.99 -4.81
N GLU A 182 11.62 -11.63 -5.82
CA GLU A 182 12.19 -11.72 -7.16
C GLU A 182 11.87 -10.43 -7.94
N VAL A 183 12.61 -9.33 -7.65
CA VAL A 183 12.29 -7.97 -8.13
C VAL A 183 12.13 -7.92 -9.65
N GLY A 184 13.00 -8.57 -10.42
CA GLY A 184 12.92 -8.65 -11.88
C GLY A 184 11.61 -9.29 -12.35
N ALA A 185 11.24 -10.43 -11.77
CA ALA A 185 9.99 -11.11 -12.12
C ALA A 185 8.74 -10.30 -11.76
N VAL A 186 8.77 -9.55 -10.65
CA VAL A 186 7.68 -8.63 -10.29
C VAL A 186 7.60 -7.46 -11.26
N MET A 187 8.74 -6.89 -11.68
CA MET A 187 8.77 -5.83 -12.70
C MET A 187 8.21 -6.30 -14.05
N ASP A 188 8.56 -7.52 -14.47
CA ASP A 188 8.06 -8.11 -15.72
C ASP A 188 6.52 -8.26 -15.70
N LEU A 189 5.95 -8.65 -14.55
CA LEU A 189 4.50 -8.73 -14.37
C LEU A 189 3.82 -7.35 -14.39
N LEU A 190 4.43 -6.35 -13.79
CA LEU A 190 3.84 -5.01 -13.62
C LEU A 190 3.96 -4.14 -14.87
N SER A 191 5.07 -4.27 -15.61
CA SER A 191 5.40 -3.39 -16.74
C SER A 191 4.32 -3.29 -17.84
N PRO A 192 3.53 -4.34 -18.14
CA PRO A 192 2.43 -4.22 -19.10
C PRO A 192 1.24 -3.40 -18.60
N HIS A 193 1.12 -3.17 -17.30
CA HIS A 193 -0.09 -2.65 -16.64
C HIS A 193 0.11 -1.35 -15.87
N THR A 194 1.29 -0.72 -15.97
CA THR A 194 1.57 0.52 -15.26
C THR A 194 2.66 1.33 -15.95
N ARG A 195 2.69 2.63 -15.69
CA ARG A 195 3.72 3.54 -16.22
C ARG A 195 4.86 3.80 -15.25
N THR A 196 4.64 3.59 -13.98
CA THR A 196 5.62 3.87 -12.92
C THR A 196 5.65 2.76 -11.89
N ILE A 197 6.85 2.26 -11.59
CA ILE A 197 7.10 1.26 -10.55
C ILE A 197 8.01 1.88 -9.49
N TRP A 198 7.56 1.87 -8.25
CA TRP A 198 8.32 2.27 -7.07
C TRP A 198 8.89 1.04 -6.36
N VAL A 199 10.15 1.09 -5.98
CA VAL A 199 10.82 -0.03 -5.28
C VAL A 199 11.27 0.43 -3.90
N TYR A 200 10.72 -0.22 -2.86
CA TYR A 200 11.01 0.07 -1.46
C TYR A 200 11.59 -1.15 -0.74
N PRO A 201 12.57 -0.95 0.16
CA PRO A 201 13.18 -2.03 0.91
C PRO A 201 12.28 -2.49 2.06
N LEU A 202 12.46 -3.73 2.50
CA LEU A 202 12.02 -4.15 3.83
C LEU A 202 12.84 -3.38 4.87
N GLN A 203 12.17 -2.53 5.64
CA GLN A 203 12.78 -1.82 6.75
C GLN A 203 12.03 -2.07 8.04
N MET A 204 12.78 -2.40 9.08
CA MET A 204 12.28 -2.61 10.43
C MET A 204 12.88 -1.55 11.36
N ALA A 205 12.06 -0.99 12.25
CA ALA A 205 12.51 0.05 13.17
C ALA A 205 13.17 -0.55 14.41
N SER A 206 12.56 -1.57 15.01
CA SER A 206 13.07 -2.26 16.18
C SER A 206 12.86 -3.78 16.12
N ARG A 207 13.78 -4.52 16.74
CA ARG A 207 13.62 -5.97 16.95
C ARG A 207 12.51 -6.34 17.93
N ASP A 208 12.07 -5.38 18.71
CA ASP A 208 10.98 -5.54 19.68
C ASP A 208 9.61 -5.20 19.06
N ASP A 209 9.58 -4.73 17.82
CA ASP A 209 8.35 -4.37 17.15
C ASP A 209 7.50 -5.60 16.78
N PRO A 210 6.17 -5.52 16.92
CA PRO A 210 5.24 -6.58 16.56
C PRO A 210 5.42 -7.10 15.13
N ASN A 211 5.64 -6.21 14.15
CA ASN A 211 5.83 -6.60 12.76
C ASN A 211 7.12 -7.40 12.53
N TRP A 212 8.21 -7.09 13.25
CA TRP A 212 9.41 -7.92 13.18
C TRP A 212 9.17 -9.28 13.83
N GLY A 213 8.48 -9.33 14.97
CA GLY A 213 8.09 -10.59 15.60
C GLY A 213 7.32 -11.51 14.65
N ALA A 214 6.31 -10.96 13.95
CA ALA A 214 5.52 -11.70 12.96
C ALA A 214 6.37 -12.13 11.75
N MET A 215 7.23 -11.26 11.22
CA MET A 215 8.16 -11.59 10.14
C MET A 215 9.12 -12.69 10.55
N ARG A 216 9.72 -12.58 11.71
CA ARG A 216 10.69 -13.55 12.22
C ARG A 216 10.08 -14.93 12.37
N GLU A 217 8.87 -15.04 12.92
CA GLU A 217 8.15 -16.32 13.05
C GLU A 217 7.94 -16.99 11.69
N VAL A 218 7.55 -16.21 10.67
CA VAL A 218 7.39 -16.72 9.30
C VAL A 218 8.73 -17.14 8.72
N LEU A 219 9.79 -16.35 8.89
CA LEU A 219 11.12 -16.64 8.36
C LEU A 219 11.74 -17.88 9.02
N GLU A 220 11.62 -18.03 10.34
CA GLU A 220 12.10 -19.23 11.08
C GLU A 220 11.44 -20.51 10.58
N ARG A 221 10.15 -20.43 10.21
CA ARG A 221 9.41 -21.60 9.73
C ARG A 221 9.66 -21.92 8.26
N ALA A 222 9.68 -20.91 7.39
CA ALA A 222 9.66 -21.09 5.93
C ALA A 222 11.01 -20.83 5.25
N PHE A 223 11.90 -20.03 5.86
CA PHE A 223 13.18 -19.59 5.27
C PHE A 223 14.31 -19.54 6.32
N PRO A 224 14.51 -20.59 7.13
CA PRO A 224 15.45 -20.54 8.27
C PRO A 224 16.89 -20.26 7.84
N GLU A 225 17.29 -20.69 6.66
CA GLU A 225 18.66 -20.49 6.14
C GLU A 225 18.93 -19.03 5.76
N ALA A 226 17.91 -18.28 5.34
CA ALA A 226 18.02 -16.88 4.94
C ALA A 226 17.78 -15.88 6.09
N LEU A 227 17.25 -16.33 7.22
CA LEU A 227 16.83 -15.46 8.34
C LEU A 227 17.90 -14.45 8.77
N GLY A 228 19.13 -14.93 8.99
CA GLY A 228 20.21 -14.06 9.48
C GLY A 228 20.61 -12.95 8.49
N GLU A 229 20.58 -13.25 7.21
CA GLU A 229 20.89 -12.29 6.15
C GLU A 229 19.74 -11.30 5.94
N ILE A 230 18.49 -11.78 5.97
CA ILE A 230 17.30 -10.94 5.89
C ILE A 230 17.24 -9.99 7.10
N GLU A 231 17.46 -10.51 8.31
CA GLU A 231 17.50 -9.67 9.51
C GLU A 231 18.56 -8.57 9.39
N ARG A 232 19.78 -8.92 9.00
CA ARG A 232 20.86 -7.93 8.82
C ARG A 232 20.44 -6.82 7.85
N ALA A 233 19.93 -7.18 6.68
CA ALA A 233 19.51 -6.23 5.66
C ALA A 233 18.28 -5.39 6.10
N ALA A 234 17.30 -5.98 6.80
CA ALA A 234 16.10 -5.28 7.26
C ALA A 234 16.39 -4.16 8.27
N PHE A 235 17.50 -4.27 9.05
CA PHE A 235 17.90 -3.28 10.04
C PHE A 235 19.06 -2.39 9.60
N ALA A 236 19.64 -2.62 8.42
CA ALA A 236 20.80 -1.88 7.93
C ALA A 236 20.57 -1.32 6.53
N ARG A 237 20.22 -0.02 6.43
CA ARG A 237 20.02 0.68 5.14
C ARG A 237 21.25 0.66 4.22
N LYS A 238 22.45 0.48 4.75
CA LYS A 238 23.71 0.42 3.99
C LYS A 238 24.24 -1.02 3.85
N ASP A 239 23.37 -2.03 4.01
CA ASP A 239 23.76 -3.40 3.75
C ASP A 239 24.12 -3.57 2.27
N THR A 240 25.10 -4.44 1.99
CA THR A 240 25.57 -4.73 0.63
C THR A 240 24.46 -5.25 -0.28
N TYR A 241 23.45 -5.94 0.25
CA TYR A 241 22.29 -6.38 -0.51
C TYR A 241 21.58 -5.18 -1.17
N TRP A 242 21.30 -4.11 -0.40
CA TRP A 242 20.60 -2.93 -0.93
C TRP A 242 21.45 -2.15 -1.93
N LEU A 243 22.77 -2.06 -1.68
CA LEU A 243 23.68 -1.38 -2.59
C LEU A 243 23.73 -2.08 -3.94
N ASN A 244 23.91 -3.41 -3.93
CA ASN A 244 23.96 -4.22 -5.15
C ASN A 244 22.63 -4.16 -5.91
N LEU A 245 21.50 -4.38 -5.23
CA LEU A 245 20.18 -4.29 -5.86
C LEU A 245 19.93 -2.91 -6.48
N ARG A 246 20.34 -1.85 -5.79
CA ARG A 246 20.22 -0.49 -6.33
C ARG A 246 21.02 -0.32 -7.62
N GLU A 247 22.27 -0.79 -7.66
CA GLU A 247 23.11 -0.74 -8.86
C GLU A 247 22.50 -1.54 -10.01
N GLU A 248 22.00 -2.73 -9.76
CA GLU A 248 21.30 -3.57 -10.74
C GLU A 248 20.07 -2.86 -11.31
N LEU A 249 19.23 -2.29 -10.46
CA LEU A 249 18.03 -1.58 -10.87
C LEU A 249 18.36 -0.29 -11.65
N MET A 250 19.39 0.45 -11.24
CA MET A 250 19.84 1.64 -11.97
C MET A 250 20.37 1.29 -13.36
N ALA A 251 21.06 0.16 -13.50
CA ALA A 251 21.52 -0.33 -14.80
C ALA A 251 20.37 -0.80 -15.71
N ALA A 252 19.34 -1.41 -15.12
CA ALA A 252 18.16 -1.90 -15.86
C ALA A 252 17.20 -0.76 -16.27
N ALA A 253 17.07 0.28 -15.46
CA ALA A 253 16.06 1.34 -15.61
C ALA A 253 15.99 1.96 -17.04
N PRO A 254 17.10 2.28 -17.73
CA PRO A 254 17.05 2.85 -19.10
C PRO A 254 16.47 1.90 -20.15
N HIS A 255 16.37 0.60 -19.87
CA HIS A 255 15.92 -0.43 -20.80
C HIS A 255 14.47 -0.89 -20.53
N LEU A 256 13.84 -0.38 -19.47
CA LEU A 256 12.47 -0.73 -19.11
C LEU A 256 11.46 0.14 -19.86
N PRO A 257 10.28 -0.41 -20.19
CA PRO A 257 9.19 0.38 -20.80
C PRO A 257 8.45 1.27 -19.78
N VAL A 258 8.85 1.23 -18.51
CA VAL A 258 8.24 1.93 -17.39
C VAL A 258 9.25 2.82 -16.68
N ARG A 259 8.76 3.87 -16.02
CA ARG A 259 9.57 4.68 -15.13
C ARG A 259 9.82 3.93 -13.81
N LEU A 260 11.09 3.80 -13.45
CA LEU A 260 11.50 3.15 -12.20
C LEU A 260 11.93 4.20 -11.17
N GLU A 261 11.30 4.16 -10.00
CA GLU A 261 11.62 5.00 -8.84
C GLU A 261 12.23 4.14 -7.72
N ILE A 262 13.54 4.27 -7.52
CA ILE A 262 14.31 3.42 -6.59
C ILE A 262 14.48 4.14 -5.26
N ARG A 263 13.95 3.57 -4.18
CA ARG A 263 13.96 4.10 -2.81
C ARG A 263 14.68 3.18 -1.82
N LEU A 264 15.69 2.44 -2.30
CA LEU A 264 16.53 1.52 -1.52
C LEU A 264 17.60 2.25 -0.72
#